data_54a9ea1cf9feac97bfb417e48900d712
#
_entry.id   54a9ea1cf9feac97bfb417e48900d712
#
_cell.length_a   1.000
_cell.length_b   1.000
_cell.length_c   1.000
_cell.angle_alpha   90.00
_cell.angle_beta   90.00
_cell.angle_gamma   90.00
#
_symmetry.space_group_name_H-M   'P 1'
#
loop_
_entity.id
_entity.type
_entity.pdbx_description
1 polymer ?
#
loop_
_entity_poly.entity_id
_entity_poly.type
_entity_poly.pdbx_seq_one_letter_code
_entity_poly.pdbx_strand_id
1 'polypeptide(L)'
;QKGTAPWMKTWEVSDFKTFAHNPITKTKYQGMNSLILEMVRIDKEYKDNAWLTFKQIKDLGGHIEKGAKSINIIAFKKRNRTEAEIQKKEEEINNNTNLSEELKIQLIEANRNKKTTKFYKSSNVFNLEQAVGIEPNKIKDLYKEDNFERKDFITLEDCQKILDGVNDLKIKHFEQTRAYYDLNKDEIILPLKTQFKDSQSYYSVAFHELGHSTGHPSRLNRDMSGTFGNESYAREELKAEIYSFLQAQKLGMKYDLGNHFSYVNSWSKSFGNAKEEIIEAIKDSFKIVNYVEENYINKILEKKLEIEENQDITSTNEITFELN
;
A
#
# COMPACT_ATOMS: atom_id res chain seq x y z
N GLN A 1 -1.57 -26.55 23.57
CA GLN A 1 -0.61 -25.43 23.66
C GLN A 1 -1.22 -24.28 22.88
N LYS A 2 -1.69 -23.23 23.60
CA LYS A 2 -2.26 -22.04 23.02
C LYS A 2 -1.10 -21.17 22.53
N GLY A 3 -0.77 -21.25 21.23
CA GLY A 3 0.18 -20.34 20.63
C GLY A 3 -0.34 -18.91 20.74
N THR A 4 0.41 -18.03 21.39
CA THR A 4 0.23 -16.59 21.30
C THR A 4 0.65 -16.18 19.90
N ALA A 5 -0.19 -15.42 19.22
CA ALA A 5 0.13 -14.87 17.93
C ALA A 5 1.46 -14.07 18.01
N PRO A 6 2.39 -14.22 17.05
CA PRO A 6 3.72 -13.62 17.14
C PRO A 6 3.76 -12.10 17.30
N TRP A 7 2.71 -11.41 16.85
CA TRP A 7 2.56 -9.95 16.96
C TRP A 7 2.26 -9.42 18.37
N MET A 8 2.04 -10.32 19.31
CA MET A 8 1.85 -9.95 20.73
C MET A 8 3.15 -9.85 21.51
N LYS A 9 4.30 -10.11 20.90
CA LYS A 9 5.59 -9.85 21.54
C LYS A 9 5.88 -8.35 21.45
N THR A 10 6.05 -7.74 22.62
CA THR A 10 6.56 -6.40 22.83
C THR A 10 7.52 -5.98 21.74
N TRP A 11 7.08 -5.03 20.92
CA TRP A 11 7.84 -4.43 19.84
C TRP A 11 9.03 -3.67 20.44
N GLU A 12 10.18 -4.28 20.46
CA GLU A 12 11.41 -3.50 20.50
C GLU A 12 11.50 -2.80 19.14
N VAL A 13 11.28 -1.51 19.16
CA VAL A 13 11.47 -0.64 18.00
C VAL A 13 12.93 -0.65 17.68
N SER A 14 13.38 -1.59 16.87
CA SER A 14 14.65 -1.48 16.17
C SER A 14 14.62 -0.22 15.31
N ASP A 15 15.72 0.51 15.25
CA ASP A 15 15.90 1.78 14.56
C ASP A 15 15.06 1.86 13.28
N PHE A 16 14.18 2.86 13.23
CA PHE A 16 13.19 3.03 12.19
C PHE A 16 13.81 3.04 10.81
N LYS A 17 13.64 1.94 10.10
CA LYS A 17 14.07 1.84 8.72
C LYS A 17 13.10 2.61 7.85
N THR A 18 13.62 3.49 7.03
CA THR A 18 12.84 4.23 6.06
C THR A 18 12.28 3.28 5.00
N PHE A 19 11.12 3.57 4.43
CA PHE A 19 10.63 2.84 3.25
C PHE A 19 11.65 2.90 2.12
N ALA A 20 11.61 1.89 1.24
CA ALA A 20 12.47 1.83 0.08
C ALA A 20 12.44 3.15 -0.72
N HIS A 21 13.60 3.75 -0.94
CA HIS A 21 13.71 5.06 -1.59
C HIS A 21 14.97 5.17 -2.45
N ASN A 22 14.96 6.15 -3.35
CA ASN A 22 16.15 6.55 -4.07
C ASN A 22 16.73 7.82 -3.43
N PRO A 23 17.90 7.76 -2.80
CA PRO A 23 18.43 8.88 -2.02
C PRO A 23 18.88 10.08 -2.87
N ILE A 24 19.14 9.88 -4.18
CA ILE A 24 19.51 10.96 -5.11
C ILE A 24 18.29 11.72 -5.59
N THR A 25 17.26 11.00 -6.07
CA THR A 25 16.05 11.60 -6.62
C THR A 25 15.00 11.90 -5.56
N LYS A 26 15.24 11.49 -4.31
CA LYS A 26 14.29 11.57 -3.18
C LYS A 26 12.96 10.86 -3.47
N THR A 27 12.94 9.99 -4.48
CA THR A 27 11.77 9.21 -4.85
C THR A 27 11.55 8.10 -3.84
N LYS A 28 10.39 8.07 -3.19
CA LYS A 28 9.92 6.93 -2.38
C LYS A 28 9.30 5.91 -3.32
N TYR A 29 9.76 4.67 -3.28
CA TYR A 29 9.13 3.59 -4.00
C TYR A 29 7.80 3.24 -3.33
N GLN A 30 6.77 2.94 -4.13
CA GLN A 30 5.41 2.69 -3.63
C GLN A 30 4.86 1.38 -4.18
N GLY A 31 3.84 0.87 -3.53
CA GLY A 31 3.11 -0.33 -3.94
C GLY A 31 4.03 -1.54 -4.10
N MET A 32 3.89 -2.24 -5.23
CA MET A 32 4.66 -3.45 -5.53
C MET A 32 6.17 -3.25 -5.49
N ASN A 33 6.68 -2.11 -5.99
CA ASN A 33 8.11 -1.84 -5.97
C ASN A 33 8.65 -1.76 -4.54
N SER A 34 7.95 -1.04 -3.66
CA SER A 34 8.36 -0.93 -2.27
C SER A 34 8.34 -2.28 -1.56
N LEU A 35 7.30 -3.06 -1.78
CA LEU A 35 7.16 -4.39 -1.20
C LEU A 35 8.30 -5.32 -1.64
N ILE A 36 8.58 -5.40 -2.94
CA ILE A 36 9.67 -6.23 -3.47
C ILE A 36 11.02 -5.80 -2.89
N LEU A 37 11.31 -4.50 -2.88
CA LEU A 37 12.57 -3.98 -2.37
C LEU A 37 12.73 -4.25 -0.87
N GLU A 38 11.65 -4.12 -0.10
CA GLU A 38 11.65 -4.44 1.33
C GLU A 38 11.87 -5.93 1.58
N MET A 39 11.21 -6.82 0.82
CA MET A 39 11.43 -8.26 0.91
C MET A 39 12.89 -8.63 0.64
N VAL A 40 13.50 -8.05 -0.40
CA VAL A 40 14.91 -8.28 -0.72
C VAL A 40 15.82 -7.71 0.35
N ARG A 41 15.51 -6.54 0.90
CA ARG A 41 16.27 -5.95 2.02
C ARG A 41 16.33 -6.92 3.20
N ILE A 42 15.19 -7.51 3.57
CA ILE A 42 15.08 -8.45 4.68
C ILE A 42 15.83 -9.76 4.35
N ASP A 43 15.63 -10.33 3.15
CA ASP A 43 16.27 -11.59 2.72
C ASP A 43 17.82 -11.47 2.68
N LYS A 44 18.31 -10.30 2.31
CA LYS A 44 19.76 -10.01 2.22
C LYS A 44 20.33 -9.35 3.47
N GLU A 45 19.50 -9.13 4.49
CA GLU A 45 19.88 -8.48 5.75
C GLU A 45 20.48 -7.08 5.56
N TYR A 46 20.09 -6.36 4.47
CA TYR A 46 20.55 -5.00 4.26
C TYR A 46 20.03 -4.08 5.38
N LYS A 47 20.92 -3.26 5.91
CA LYS A 47 20.62 -2.28 6.96
C LYS A 47 19.93 -1.05 6.40
N ASP A 48 20.34 -0.65 5.18
CA ASP A 48 19.82 0.52 4.48
C ASP A 48 18.73 0.13 3.47
N ASN A 49 17.73 1.00 3.31
CA ASN A 49 16.65 0.84 2.34
C ASN A 49 16.78 1.82 1.16
N ALA A 50 17.99 2.21 0.86
CA ALA A 50 18.36 3.07 -0.26
C ALA A 50 18.70 2.25 -1.50
N TRP A 51 18.07 2.61 -2.63
CA TRP A 51 18.17 1.85 -3.88
C TRP A 51 18.50 2.77 -5.04
N LEU A 52 19.57 2.45 -5.76
CA LEU A 52 20.17 3.26 -6.82
C LEU A 52 20.23 2.48 -8.12
N THR A 53 20.15 3.19 -9.25
CA THR A 53 20.45 2.60 -10.56
C THR A 53 21.97 2.45 -10.75
N PHE A 54 22.39 1.54 -11.64
CA PHE A 54 23.80 1.38 -11.99
C PHE A 54 24.46 2.70 -12.39
N LYS A 55 23.75 3.51 -13.22
CA LYS A 55 24.25 4.81 -13.63
C LYS A 55 24.51 5.75 -12.44
N GLN A 56 23.56 5.82 -11.51
CA GLN A 56 23.70 6.66 -10.31
C GLN A 56 24.88 6.26 -9.44
N ILE A 57 25.13 4.95 -9.27
CA ILE A 57 26.29 4.45 -8.52
C ILE A 57 27.59 4.84 -9.24
N LYS A 58 27.63 4.72 -10.56
CA LYS A 58 28.79 5.12 -11.36
C LYS A 58 29.02 6.64 -11.30
N ASP A 59 27.97 7.44 -11.39
CA ASP A 59 28.04 8.90 -11.30
C ASP A 59 28.55 9.37 -9.92
N LEU A 60 28.30 8.61 -8.86
CA LEU A 60 28.89 8.82 -7.52
C LEU A 60 30.37 8.40 -7.44
N GLY A 61 30.92 7.78 -8.47
CA GLY A 61 32.29 7.28 -8.52
C GLY A 61 32.45 5.85 -8.00
N GLY A 62 31.34 5.18 -7.69
CA GLY A 62 31.32 3.78 -7.25
C GLY A 62 31.14 2.77 -8.37
N HIS A 63 31.15 1.52 -8.00
CA HIS A 63 30.83 0.37 -8.86
C HIS A 63 30.05 -0.68 -8.07
N ILE A 64 29.39 -1.58 -8.76
CA ILE A 64 28.65 -2.68 -8.15
C ILE A 64 29.61 -3.79 -7.77
N GLU A 65 29.44 -4.33 -6.58
CA GLU A 65 30.18 -5.48 -6.10
C GLU A 65 30.01 -6.68 -7.05
N LYS A 66 31.10 -7.41 -7.29
CA LYS A 66 31.09 -8.56 -8.21
C LYS A 66 30.11 -9.63 -7.74
N GLY A 67 29.16 -10.00 -8.60
CA GLY A 67 28.16 -11.02 -8.32
C GLY A 67 26.86 -10.47 -7.70
N ALA A 68 26.81 -9.18 -7.35
CA ALA A 68 25.58 -8.54 -6.88
C ALA A 68 24.49 -8.54 -7.95
N LYS A 69 23.25 -8.81 -7.54
CA LYS A 69 22.10 -8.88 -8.45
C LYS A 69 21.22 -7.65 -8.29
N SER A 70 20.81 -7.09 -9.42
CA SER A 70 19.84 -5.98 -9.44
C SER A 70 18.42 -6.48 -9.18
N ILE A 71 17.59 -5.60 -8.68
CA ILE A 71 16.14 -5.79 -8.59
C ILE A 71 15.48 -4.97 -9.68
N ASN A 72 14.59 -5.61 -10.43
CA ASN A 72 13.82 -4.93 -11.46
C ASN A 72 12.61 -4.26 -10.84
N ILE A 73 12.46 -2.95 -11.06
CA ILE A 73 11.31 -2.15 -10.64
C ILE A 73 10.59 -1.61 -11.87
N ILE A 74 9.29 -1.40 -11.73
CA ILE A 74 8.43 -0.90 -12.80
C ILE A 74 7.86 0.45 -12.38
N ALA A 75 8.13 1.48 -13.18
CA ALA A 75 7.57 2.81 -13.00
C ALA A 75 6.52 3.09 -14.06
N PHE A 76 5.37 3.60 -13.64
CA PHE A 76 4.38 4.16 -14.54
C PHE A 76 4.78 5.59 -14.88
N LYS A 77 4.93 5.88 -16.16
CA LYS A 77 5.14 7.23 -16.66
C LYS A 77 3.96 7.64 -17.52
N LYS A 78 3.62 8.92 -17.46
CA LYS A 78 2.65 9.52 -18.38
C LYS A 78 3.43 10.21 -19.49
N ARG A 79 2.97 10.10 -20.72
CA ARG A 79 3.42 10.91 -21.86
C ARG A 79 2.21 11.40 -22.63
N ASN A 80 2.40 12.45 -23.40
CA ASN A 80 1.37 12.87 -24.34
C ASN A 80 1.14 11.78 -25.39
N ARG A 81 -0.10 11.60 -25.76
CA ARG A 81 -0.48 10.71 -26.87
C ARG A 81 -0.11 11.36 -28.19
N THR A 82 0.30 10.53 -29.13
CA THR A 82 0.50 10.97 -30.51
C THR A 82 -0.84 10.98 -31.26
N GLU A 83 -0.94 11.81 -32.29
CA GLU A 83 -2.11 11.87 -33.17
C GLU A 83 -2.45 10.47 -33.74
N ALA A 84 -1.42 9.73 -34.17
CA ALA A 84 -1.59 8.35 -34.67
C ALA A 84 -2.21 7.40 -33.65
N GLU A 85 -1.89 7.53 -32.37
CA GLU A 85 -2.51 6.71 -31.29
C GLU A 85 -3.96 7.08 -31.05
N ILE A 86 -4.30 8.35 -31.23
CA ILE A 86 -5.69 8.82 -31.11
C ILE A 86 -6.51 8.27 -32.27
N GLN A 87 -6.02 8.43 -33.51
CA GLN A 87 -6.68 7.94 -34.73
C GLN A 87 -6.84 6.43 -34.74
N LYS A 88 -5.78 5.69 -34.38
CA LYS A 88 -5.87 4.23 -34.27
C LYS A 88 -6.98 3.77 -33.32
N LYS A 89 -7.13 4.47 -32.19
CA LYS A 89 -8.17 4.12 -31.21
C LYS A 89 -9.57 4.49 -31.74
N GLU A 90 -9.70 5.56 -32.49
CA GLU A 90 -10.97 5.92 -33.16
C GLU A 90 -11.37 4.89 -34.22
N GLU A 91 -10.41 4.40 -35.02
CA GLU A 91 -10.66 3.31 -35.96
C GLU A 91 -11.11 2.02 -35.26
N GLU A 92 -10.46 1.65 -34.14
CA GLU A 92 -10.89 0.51 -33.32
C GLU A 92 -12.32 0.65 -32.80
N ILE A 93 -12.71 1.85 -32.36
CA ILE A 93 -14.07 2.14 -31.89
C ILE A 93 -15.08 2.06 -33.03
N ASN A 94 -14.78 2.69 -34.17
CA ASN A 94 -15.65 2.71 -35.35
C ASN A 94 -15.88 1.31 -35.91
N ASN A 95 -14.85 0.47 -35.92
CA ASN A 95 -14.91 -0.88 -36.45
C ASN A 95 -15.56 -1.89 -35.48
N ASN A 96 -15.89 -1.49 -34.25
CA ASN A 96 -16.54 -2.37 -33.29
C ASN A 96 -18.03 -2.46 -33.58
N THR A 97 -18.46 -3.61 -34.11
CA THR A 97 -19.87 -3.89 -34.46
C THR A 97 -20.79 -4.11 -33.25
N ASN A 98 -20.24 -4.29 -32.06
CA ASN A 98 -21.01 -4.50 -30.82
C ASN A 98 -21.39 -3.19 -30.11
N LEU A 99 -20.96 -2.04 -30.63
CA LEU A 99 -21.27 -0.73 -30.06
C LEU A 99 -22.36 -0.02 -30.85
N SER A 100 -23.29 0.64 -30.16
CA SER A 100 -24.26 1.54 -30.80
C SER A 100 -23.54 2.79 -31.32
N GLU A 101 -24.10 3.44 -32.33
CA GLU A 101 -23.52 4.66 -32.91
C GLU A 101 -23.42 5.80 -31.87
N GLU A 102 -24.39 5.93 -30.98
CA GLU A 102 -24.35 6.90 -29.88
C GLU A 102 -23.17 6.65 -28.94
N LEU A 103 -22.94 5.38 -28.57
CA LEU A 103 -21.82 5.00 -27.70
C LEU A 103 -20.46 5.19 -28.40
N LYS A 104 -20.37 4.94 -29.71
CA LYS A 104 -19.16 5.23 -30.51
C LYS A 104 -18.80 6.72 -30.45
N ILE A 105 -19.78 7.60 -30.66
CA ILE A 105 -19.57 9.05 -30.58
C ILE A 105 -19.02 9.46 -29.22
N GLN A 106 -19.64 9.01 -28.13
CA GLN A 106 -19.19 9.31 -26.77
C GLN A 106 -17.75 8.80 -26.51
N LEU A 107 -17.45 7.58 -26.94
CA LEU A 107 -16.12 6.98 -26.76
C LEU A 107 -15.04 7.70 -27.60
N ILE A 108 -15.36 8.16 -28.79
CA ILE A 108 -14.46 8.94 -29.65
C ILE A 108 -14.16 10.30 -29.00
N GLU A 109 -15.19 10.98 -28.52
CA GLU A 109 -15.01 12.23 -27.80
C GLU A 109 -14.15 12.08 -26.53
N ALA A 110 -14.45 11.08 -25.71
CA ALA A 110 -13.64 10.73 -24.55
C ALA A 110 -12.19 10.38 -24.92
N ASN A 111 -11.99 9.68 -26.04
CA ASN A 111 -10.67 9.35 -26.56
C ASN A 111 -9.87 10.60 -26.96
N ARG A 112 -10.50 11.59 -27.63
CA ARG A 112 -9.89 12.87 -28.02
C ARG A 112 -9.52 13.72 -26.80
N ASN A 113 -10.37 13.74 -25.80
CA ASN A 113 -10.15 14.48 -24.55
C ASN A 113 -9.02 13.88 -23.71
N LYS A 114 -8.68 12.61 -23.90
CA LYS A 114 -7.61 11.92 -23.16
C LYS A 114 -6.22 12.25 -23.75
N LYS A 115 -5.64 13.35 -23.30
CA LYS A 115 -4.35 13.90 -23.82
C LYS A 115 -3.12 13.04 -23.51
N THR A 116 -3.17 12.20 -22.47
CA THR A 116 -2.01 11.43 -22.01
C THR A 116 -2.27 9.92 -22.00
N THR A 117 -1.21 9.15 -22.20
CA THR A 117 -1.20 7.70 -21.99
C THR A 117 -0.20 7.32 -20.93
N LYS A 118 -0.49 6.22 -20.21
CA LYS A 118 0.46 5.63 -19.26
C LYS A 118 1.29 4.58 -20.00
N PHE A 119 2.58 4.56 -19.73
CA PHE A 119 3.46 3.48 -20.17
C PHE A 119 4.34 3.00 -19.04
N TYR A 120 4.76 1.76 -19.14
CA TYR A 120 5.64 1.15 -18.15
C TYR A 120 7.09 1.38 -18.53
N LYS A 121 7.89 1.84 -17.56
CA LYS A 121 9.33 1.85 -17.68
C LYS A 121 9.92 0.93 -16.63
N SER A 122 10.61 -0.11 -17.10
CA SER A 122 11.40 -0.98 -16.26
C SER A 122 12.77 -0.35 -15.97
N SER A 123 13.25 -0.50 -14.76
CA SER A 123 14.58 -0.06 -14.34
C SER A 123 15.17 -1.06 -13.33
N ASN A 124 16.46 -1.29 -13.44
CA ASN A 124 17.20 -2.12 -12.48
C ASN A 124 17.81 -1.23 -11.42
N VAL A 125 17.59 -1.59 -10.16
CA VAL A 125 18.18 -0.92 -9.00
C VAL A 125 18.97 -1.91 -8.15
N PHE A 126 19.92 -1.37 -7.42
CA PHE A 126 20.79 -2.07 -6.49
C PHE A 126 20.66 -1.41 -5.13
N ASN A 127 20.74 -2.19 -4.06
CA ASN A 127 20.83 -1.60 -2.73
C ASN A 127 22.16 -0.83 -2.59
N LEU A 128 22.18 0.26 -1.84
CA LEU A 128 23.39 1.06 -1.63
C LEU A 128 24.52 0.22 -1.03
N GLU A 129 24.23 -0.78 -0.22
CA GLU A 129 25.22 -1.71 0.35
C GLU A 129 25.88 -2.64 -0.68
N GLN A 130 25.34 -2.75 -1.88
CA GLN A 130 25.98 -3.47 -3.00
C GLN A 130 26.94 -2.58 -3.81
N ALA A 131 27.02 -1.30 -3.45
CA ALA A 131 27.91 -0.34 -4.12
C ALA A 131 29.21 -0.18 -3.33
N VAL A 132 30.34 -0.28 -4.02
CA VAL A 132 31.67 -0.11 -3.44
C VAL A 132 32.41 1.03 -4.14
N GLY A 133 33.39 1.62 -3.42
CA GLY A 133 34.22 2.68 -3.98
C GLY A 133 33.59 4.08 -3.99
N ILE A 134 32.41 4.26 -3.40
CA ILE A 134 31.82 5.58 -3.20
C ILE A 134 32.50 6.25 -2.00
N GLU A 135 32.94 7.48 -2.16
CA GLU A 135 33.55 8.25 -1.07
C GLU A 135 32.56 8.46 0.08
N PRO A 136 32.97 8.27 1.36
CA PRO A 136 32.08 8.36 2.52
C PRO A 136 31.34 9.72 2.62
N ASN A 137 31.98 10.81 2.20
CA ASN A 137 31.35 12.12 2.21
C ASN A 137 30.18 12.22 1.24
N LYS A 138 30.30 11.61 0.05
CA LYS A 138 29.20 11.55 -0.92
C LYS A 138 28.01 10.74 -0.38
N ILE A 139 28.28 9.66 0.34
CA ILE A 139 27.22 8.88 1.01
C ILE A 139 26.53 9.75 2.09
N LYS A 140 27.31 10.45 2.92
CA LYS A 140 26.74 11.37 3.91
C LYS A 140 25.91 12.48 3.27
N ASP A 141 26.34 13.00 2.13
CA ASP A 141 25.63 14.06 1.39
C ASP A 141 24.26 13.57 0.87
N LEU A 142 24.11 12.28 0.55
CA LEU A 142 22.82 11.70 0.17
C LEU A 142 21.77 11.81 1.28
N TYR A 143 22.18 11.90 2.54
CA TYR A 143 21.31 11.97 3.72
C TYR A 143 21.27 13.36 4.40
N LYS A 144 22.10 14.31 3.97
CA LYS A 144 22.18 15.66 4.60
C LYS A 144 20.88 16.47 4.50
N GLU A 145 20.10 16.25 3.47
CA GLU A 145 18.82 16.93 3.27
C GLU A 145 17.60 16.05 3.66
N ASP A 146 17.86 14.85 4.14
CA ASP A 146 16.87 14.05 4.83
C ASP A 146 16.66 14.59 6.26
N ASN A 147 16.45 15.91 6.38
CA ASN A 147 15.28 16.36 7.10
C ASN A 147 14.09 15.72 6.38
N PHE A 148 13.96 14.37 6.44
CA PHE A 148 12.67 13.81 6.62
C PHE A 148 12.13 14.63 7.79
N GLU A 149 11.49 15.76 7.48
CA GLU A 149 10.47 16.22 8.38
C GLU A 149 9.80 14.91 8.73
N ARG A 150 10.14 14.42 9.94
CA ARG A 150 9.16 13.61 10.61
C ARG A 150 7.95 14.50 10.44
N LYS A 151 7.14 14.26 9.40
CA LYS A 151 5.77 14.65 9.50
C LYS A 151 5.37 13.91 10.73
N ASP A 152 5.56 14.66 11.82
CA ASP A 152 5.21 14.24 13.13
C ASP A 152 3.84 13.72 12.92
N PHE A 153 3.74 12.38 12.99
CA PHE A 153 2.45 11.77 12.91
C PHE A 153 1.62 12.27 11.73
N ILE A 154 1.58 11.48 10.70
CA ILE A 154 0.37 11.45 9.90
C ILE A 154 -0.74 11.34 10.89
N THR A 155 -1.53 12.34 10.81
CA THR A 155 -2.56 12.59 11.75
C THR A 155 -3.22 11.25 12.03
N LEU A 156 -3.14 10.79 13.26
CA LEU A 156 -3.98 9.73 13.81
C LEU A 156 -5.40 9.81 13.25
N GLU A 157 -5.82 11.02 12.90
CA GLU A 157 -7.05 11.36 12.21
C GLU A 157 -7.25 10.65 10.88
N ASP A 158 -6.24 10.55 9.99
CA ASP A 158 -6.46 9.88 8.70
C ASP A 158 -6.58 8.37 8.87
N CYS A 159 -5.85 7.79 9.80
CA CYS A 159 -6.03 6.39 10.18
C CYS A 159 -7.40 6.18 10.83
N GLN A 160 -7.79 7.05 11.75
CA GLN A 160 -9.07 6.96 12.44
C GLN A 160 -10.24 7.15 11.48
N LYS A 161 -10.15 8.10 10.55
CA LYS A 161 -11.18 8.31 9.50
C LYS A 161 -11.45 7.04 8.70
N ILE A 162 -10.42 6.25 8.38
CA ILE A 162 -10.61 4.98 7.67
C ILE A 162 -11.42 4.02 8.54
N LEU A 163 -11.06 3.87 9.82
CA LEU A 163 -11.79 2.99 10.73
C LEU A 163 -13.23 3.49 11.00
N ASP A 164 -13.42 4.79 11.07
CA ASP A 164 -14.75 5.42 11.23
C ASP A 164 -15.61 5.26 9.96
N GLY A 165 -14.99 5.09 8.80
CA GLY A 165 -15.65 4.80 7.54
C GLY A 165 -16.16 3.38 7.41
N VAL A 166 -15.71 2.49 8.27
CA VAL A 166 -16.16 1.09 8.33
C VAL A 166 -17.54 1.06 8.96
N ASN A 167 -18.58 0.89 8.15
CA ASN A 167 -19.97 0.98 8.58
C ASN A 167 -20.76 -0.32 8.41
N ASP A 168 -20.15 -1.34 7.83
CA ASP A 168 -20.74 -2.64 7.52
C ASP A 168 -20.32 -3.76 8.49
N LEU A 169 -19.47 -3.43 9.48
CA LEU A 169 -19.07 -4.34 10.56
C LEU A 169 -18.81 -3.54 11.85
N LYS A 170 -18.67 -4.23 12.97
CA LYS A 170 -18.42 -3.61 14.28
C LYS A 170 -16.96 -3.76 14.69
N ILE A 171 -16.36 -2.66 15.16
CA ILE A 171 -15.04 -2.65 15.80
C ILE A 171 -15.24 -2.45 17.29
N LYS A 172 -14.82 -3.44 18.10
CA LYS A 172 -14.99 -3.46 19.56
C LYS A 172 -13.65 -3.49 20.26
N HIS A 173 -13.57 -2.86 21.43
CA HIS A 173 -12.37 -2.80 22.25
C HIS A 173 -12.64 -3.40 23.63
N PHE A 174 -11.73 -4.28 24.04
CA PHE A 174 -11.79 -4.92 25.37
C PHE A 174 -10.41 -4.92 26.02
N GLU A 175 -10.37 -4.99 27.35
CA GLU A 175 -9.13 -5.26 28.06
C GLU A 175 -8.69 -6.69 27.81
N GLN A 176 -7.78 -6.90 26.87
CA GLN A 176 -7.30 -8.21 26.43
C GLN A 176 -5.95 -8.12 25.74
N THR A 177 -5.36 -9.28 25.49
CA THR A 177 -4.03 -9.36 24.89
C THR A 177 -4.05 -9.78 23.41
N ARG A 178 -5.21 -9.88 22.78
CA ARG A 178 -5.36 -10.36 21.39
C ARG A 178 -6.19 -9.41 20.57
N ALA A 179 -5.78 -9.20 19.33
CA ALA A 179 -6.62 -8.67 18.27
C ALA A 179 -7.05 -9.83 17.37
N TYR A 180 -8.25 -9.79 16.83
CA TYR A 180 -8.73 -10.75 15.84
C TYR A 180 -10.00 -10.26 15.15
N TYR A 181 -10.19 -10.73 13.93
CA TYR A 181 -11.48 -10.67 13.25
C TYR A 181 -12.30 -11.95 13.53
N ASP A 182 -13.52 -11.79 14.00
CA ASP A 182 -14.48 -12.89 14.22
C ASP A 182 -15.39 -13.02 12.98
N LEU A 183 -15.11 -14.01 12.13
CA LEU A 183 -15.86 -14.25 10.89
C LEU A 183 -17.34 -14.56 11.14
N ASN A 184 -17.67 -15.26 12.23
CA ASN A 184 -19.04 -15.68 12.51
C ASN A 184 -19.93 -14.52 12.99
N LYS A 185 -19.34 -13.54 13.67
CA LYS A 185 -20.04 -12.37 14.19
C LYS A 185 -19.87 -11.15 13.28
N ASP A 186 -18.97 -11.25 12.33
CA ASP A 186 -18.52 -10.15 11.48
C ASP A 186 -18.10 -8.92 12.31
N GLU A 187 -17.16 -9.15 13.25
CA GLU A 187 -16.70 -8.15 14.20
C GLU A 187 -15.17 -8.15 14.30
N ILE A 188 -14.57 -6.98 14.35
CA ILE A 188 -13.16 -6.80 14.71
C ILE A 188 -13.07 -6.58 16.21
N ILE A 189 -12.26 -7.36 16.88
CA ILE A 189 -12.02 -7.29 18.32
C ILE A 189 -10.58 -6.86 18.58
N LEU A 190 -10.41 -5.72 19.24
CA LEU A 190 -9.11 -5.12 19.53
C LEU A 190 -8.90 -4.96 21.05
N PRO A 191 -7.65 -4.97 21.51
CA PRO A 191 -7.30 -4.47 22.84
C PRO A 191 -7.69 -3.00 23.00
N LEU A 192 -7.80 -2.52 24.24
CA LEU A 192 -7.98 -1.09 24.51
C LEU A 192 -6.80 -0.29 23.91
N LYS A 193 -7.07 0.89 23.35
CA LYS A 193 -6.04 1.77 22.77
C LYS A 193 -4.89 2.05 23.74
N THR A 194 -5.19 2.13 25.05
CA THR A 194 -4.22 2.34 26.13
C THR A 194 -3.28 1.18 26.39
N GLN A 195 -3.56 0.00 25.84
CA GLN A 195 -2.70 -1.18 25.97
C GLN A 195 -1.60 -1.23 24.89
N PHE A 196 -1.68 -0.38 23.88
CA PHE A 196 -0.67 -0.29 22.83
C PHE A 196 0.44 0.67 23.25
N LYS A 197 1.67 0.35 22.84
CA LYS A 197 2.85 1.17 23.10
C LYS A 197 2.70 2.58 22.51
N ASP A 198 2.13 2.68 21.34
CA ASP A 198 1.88 3.91 20.61
C ASP A 198 0.71 3.73 19.64
N SER A 199 0.26 4.83 19.09
CA SER A 199 -0.88 4.83 18.16
C SER A 199 -0.57 4.13 16.85
N GLN A 200 0.68 4.13 16.39
CA GLN A 200 1.05 3.42 15.17
C GLN A 200 0.90 1.91 15.33
N SER A 201 1.32 1.38 16.48
CA SER A 201 1.12 -0.03 16.83
C SER A 201 -0.37 -0.40 16.84
N TYR A 202 -1.21 0.49 17.40
CA TYR A 202 -2.65 0.28 17.38
C TYR A 202 -3.22 0.23 15.95
N TYR A 203 -2.90 1.24 15.11
CA TYR A 203 -3.45 1.28 13.75
C TYR A 203 -2.89 0.19 12.84
N SER A 204 -1.64 -0.22 13.02
CA SER A 204 -1.08 -1.37 12.28
C SER A 204 -1.86 -2.64 12.55
N VAL A 205 -2.19 -2.91 13.81
CA VAL A 205 -3.01 -4.07 14.20
C VAL A 205 -4.44 -3.90 13.70
N ALA A 206 -5.04 -2.72 13.85
CA ALA A 206 -6.40 -2.47 13.39
C ALA A 206 -6.54 -2.65 11.87
N PHE A 207 -5.58 -2.20 11.08
CA PHE A 207 -5.58 -2.42 9.63
C PHE A 207 -5.33 -3.88 9.25
N HIS A 208 -4.52 -4.61 9.99
CA HIS A 208 -4.37 -6.04 9.78
C HIS A 208 -5.72 -6.77 9.94
N GLU A 209 -6.42 -6.52 11.03
CA GLU A 209 -7.75 -7.11 11.29
C GLU A 209 -8.81 -6.61 10.28
N LEU A 210 -8.71 -5.35 9.85
CA LEU A 210 -9.54 -4.82 8.75
C LEU A 210 -9.26 -5.56 7.44
N GLY A 211 -7.99 -5.91 7.17
CA GLY A 211 -7.62 -6.77 6.05
C GLY A 211 -8.35 -8.10 6.08
N HIS A 212 -8.34 -8.80 7.21
CA HIS A 212 -9.09 -10.05 7.38
C HIS A 212 -10.59 -9.86 7.17
N SER A 213 -11.17 -8.83 7.76
CA SER A 213 -12.61 -8.58 7.67
C SER A 213 -13.09 -8.47 6.22
N THR A 214 -12.27 -7.94 5.30
CA THR A 214 -12.64 -7.88 3.88
C THR A 214 -12.80 -9.26 3.23
N GLY A 215 -12.34 -10.33 3.89
CA GLY A 215 -12.52 -11.72 3.44
C GLY A 215 -13.93 -12.28 3.65
N HIS A 216 -14.79 -11.59 4.41
CA HIS A 216 -16.17 -12.01 4.66
C HIS A 216 -16.95 -12.29 3.35
N PRO A 217 -17.89 -13.27 3.34
CA PRO A 217 -18.69 -13.58 2.16
C PRO A 217 -19.46 -12.41 1.55
N SER A 218 -19.86 -11.43 2.37
CA SER A 218 -20.54 -10.21 1.91
C SER A 218 -19.61 -9.18 1.25
N ARG A 219 -18.29 -9.38 1.31
CA ARG A 219 -17.27 -8.47 0.78
C ARG A 219 -16.46 -9.14 -0.33
N LEU A 220 -15.21 -9.48 -0.11
CA LEU A 220 -14.35 -10.11 -1.13
C LEU A 220 -14.48 -11.64 -1.18
N ASN A 221 -15.24 -12.25 -0.27
CA ASN A 221 -15.55 -13.68 -0.22
C ASN A 221 -14.30 -14.56 -0.39
N ARG A 222 -13.27 -14.32 0.43
CA ARG A 222 -12.03 -15.10 0.40
C ARG A 222 -12.18 -16.39 1.21
N ASP A 223 -11.29 -17.35 0.99
CA ASP A 223 -11.20 -18.56 1.81
C ASP A 223 -10.65 -18.20 3.21
N MET A 224 -11.56 -18.15 4.18
CA MET A 224 -11.28 -17.88 5.60
C MET A 224 -11.34 -19.16 6.46
N SER A 225 -11.34 -20.35 5.84
CA SER A 225 -11.47 -21.64 6.53
C SER A 225 -10.20 -22.10 7.24
N GLY A 226 -9.12 -21.35 7.10
CA GLY A 226 -7.81 -21.68 7.65
C GLY A 226 -7.81 -21.76 9.19
N THR A 227 -7.17 -22.79 9.74
CA THR A 227 -6.85 -22.90 11.17
C THR A 227 -5.37 -22.68 11.38
N PHE A 228 -5.00 -22.16 12.55
CA PHE A 228 -3.60 -21.92 12.90
C PHE A 228 -2.72 -23.15 12.60
N GLY A 229 -1.71 -22.95 11.77
CA GLY A 229 -0.74 -23.99 11.38
C GLY A 229 -1.00 -24.62 10.00
N ASN A 230 -2.09 -24.34 9.31
CA ASN A 230 -2.33 -24.82 7.96
C ASN A 230 -2.01 -23.79 6.87
N GLU A 231 -1.94 -24.27 5.61
CA GLU A 231 -1.59 -23.44 4.46
C GLU A 231 -2.63 -22.35 4.17
N SER A 232 -3.93 -22.65 4.31
CA SER A 232 -5.00 -21.68 4.06
C SER A 232 -4.91 -20.51 5.05
N TYR A 233 -4.66 -20.79 6.33
CA TYR A 233 -4.40 -19.76 7.32
C TYR A 233 -3.18 -18.90 6.95
N ALA A 234 -2.07 -19.53 6.53
CA ALA A 234 -0.87 -18.80 6.14
C ALA A 234 -1.09 -17.88 4.96
N ARG A 235 -1.88 -18.32 3.97
CA ARG A 235 -2.23 -17.50 2.80
C ARG A 235 -3.05 -16.28 3.19
N GLU A 236 -4.00 -16.43 4.09
CA GLU A 236 -4.83 -15.32 4.55
C GLU A 236 -4.05 -14.33 5.42
N GLU A 237 -3.20 -14.81 6.32
CA GLU A 237 -2.27 -13.96 7.10
C GLU A 237 -1.36 -13.15 6.20
N LEU A 238 -0.79 -13.78 5.16
CA LEU A 238 0.07 -13.10 4.20
C LEU A 238 -0.66 -11.96 3.47
N LYS A 239 -1.92 -12.18 3.09
CA LYS A 239 -2.75 -11.15 2.44
C LYS A 239 -3.03 -9.97 3.35
N ALA A 240 -3.44 -10.24 4.59
CA ALA A 240 -3.72 -9.21 5.57
C ALA A 240 -2.47 -8.41 5.94
N GLU A 241 -1.33 -9.09 6.04
CA GLU A 241 -0.04 -8.46 6.33
C GLU A 241 0.43 -7.53 5.21
N ILE A 242 0.39 -8.02 3.96
CA ILE A 242 0.75 -7.19 2.79
C ILE A 242 -0.21 -6.00 2.67
N TYR A 243 -1.51 -6.19 2.90
CA TYR A 243 -2.47 -5.09 2.92
C TYR A 243 -2.11 -4.06 3.99
N SER A 244 -1.88 -4.50 5.23
CA SER A 244 -1.52 -3.60 6.34
C SER A 244 -0.26 -2.80 6.03
N PHE A 245 0.76 -3.43 5.43
CA PHE A 245 1.96 -2.74 4.95
C PHE A 245 1.65 -1.69 3.87
N LEU A 246 0.88 -2.05 2.85
CA LEU A 246 0.52 -1.13 1.76
C LEU A 246 -0.30 0.06 2.28
N GLN A 247 -1.20 -0.19 3.23
CA GLN A 247 -2.00 0.85 3.87
C GLN A 247 -1.14 1.77 4.74
N ALA A 248 -0.24 1.20 5.54
CA ALA A 248 0.72 1.96 6.34
C ALA A 248 1.61 2.84 5.46
N GLN A 249 2.11 2.31 4.34
CA GLN A 249 2.90 3.09 3.38
C GLN A 249 2.11 4.24 2.77
N LYS A 250 0.86 4.01 2.39
CA LYS A 250 -0.02 5.02 1.79
C LYS A 250 -0.29 6.17 2.75
N LEU A 251 -0.45 5.84 4.03
CA LEU A 251 -0.63 6.80 5.12
C LEU A 251 0.70 7.35 5.65
N GLY A 252 1.88 6.85 5.16
CA GLY A 252 3.24 7.21 5.58
C GLY A 252 3.51 6.80 7.04
N MET A 253 2.76 5.86 7.59
CA MET A 253 3.02 5.27 8.90
C MET A 253 4.36 4.54 8.88
N LYS A 254 5.00 4.43 10.04
CA LYS A 254 6.14 3.54 10.21
C LYS A 254 5.63 2.10 10.26
N TYR A 255 6.29 1.20 9.56
CA TYR A 255 5.90 -0.20 9.51
C TYR A 255 7.14 -1.08 9.50
N ASP A 256 7.17 -2.14 10.30
CA ASP A 256 8.25 -3.13 10.30
C ASP A 256 7.73 -4.48 9.79
N LEU A 257 8.03 -4.77 8.54
CA LEU A 257 7.75 -6.08 7.95
C LEU A 257 8.67 -7.18 8.46
N GLY A 258 9.79 -6.84 9.13
CA GLY A 258 10.85 -7.80 9.44
C GLY A 258 10.37 -8.97 10.29
N ASN A 259 9.56 -8.71 11.30
CA ASN A 259 9.01 -9.76 12.18
C ASN A 259 7.93 -10.59 11.50
N HIS A 260 7.12 -9.98 10.66
CA HIS A 260 6.01 -10.62 9.97
C HIS A 260 6.50 -11.44 8.76
N PHE A 261 7.44 -10.88 7.99
CA PHE A 261 8.02 -11.59 6.84
C PHE A 261 8.91 -12.77 7.23
N SER A 262 9.60 -12.73 8.36
CA SER A 262 10.37 -13.89 8.84
C SER A 262 9.45 -15.08 9.14
N TYR A 263 8.25 -14.80 9.62
CA TYR A 263 7.21 -15.80 9.84
C TYR A 263 6.63 -16.32 8.53
N VAL A 264 6.27 -15.43 7.62
CA VAL A 264 5.82 -15.76 6.26
C VAL A 264 6.90 -16.51 5.47
N ASN A 265 8.16 -16.11 5.57
CA ASN A 265 9.29 -16.79 4.91
C ASN A 265 9.54 -18.20 5.49
N SER A 266 9.29 -18.41 6.79
CA SER A 266 9.36 -19.76 7.36
C SER A 266 8.24 -20.67 6.81
N TRP A 267 7.09 -20.12 6.53
CA TRP A 267 5.93 -20.84 5.98
C TRP A 267 6.02 -21.02 4.47
N SER A 268 6.52 -20.01 3.74
CA SER A 268 6.73 -20.11 2.30
C SER A 268 7.72 -21.22 1.93
N LYS A 269 8.66 -21.54 2.81
CA LYS A 269 9.54 -22.70 2.66
C LYS A 269 8.80 -24.05 2.77
N SER A 270 7.61 -24.04 3.37
CA SER A 270 6.73 -25.21 3.49
C SER A 270 5.82 -25.38 2.27
N PHE A 271 5.68 -24.37 1.40
CA PHE A 271 4.90 -24.43 0.18
C PHE A 271 5.75 -24.93 -0.98
N GLY A 272 5.29 -25.96 -1.70
CA GLY A 272 5.96 -26.43 -2.91
C GLY A 272 6.08 -25.36 -4.01
N ASN A 273 5.20 -24.32 -3.98
CA ASN A 273 5.10 -23.23 -4.96
C ASN A 273 5.13 -21.85 -4.28
N ALA A 274 6.10 -21.61 -3.41
CA ALA A 274 6.18 -20.39 -2.60
C ALA A 274 6.09 -19.09 -3.42
N LYS A 275 6.64 -19.07 -4.62
CA LYS A 275 6.63 -17.87 -5.49
C LYS A 275 5.24 -17.54 -6.00
N GLU A 276 4.50 -18.52 -6.45
CA GLU A 276 3.14 -18.38 -6.96
C GLU A 276 2.20 -17.94 -5.85
N GLU A 277 2.33 -18.52 -4.65
CA GLU A 277 1.56 -18.15 -3.47
C GLU A 277 1.79 -16.70 -3.04
N ILE A 278 3.03 -16.25 -3.05
CA ILE A 278 3.35 -14.84 -2.75
C ILE A 278 2.74 -13.91 -3.81
N ILE A 279 2.82 -14.25 -5.09
CA ILE A 279 2.25 -13.46 -6.18
C ILE A 279 0.71 -13.35 -6.02
N GLU A 280 0.05 -14.46 -5.68
CA GLU A 280 -1.39 -14.48 -5.46
C GLU A 280 -1.79 -13.65 -4.23
N ALA A 281 -1.08 -13.80 -3.12
CA ALA A 281 -1.30 -13.01 -1.93
C ALA A 281 -1.14 -11.49 -2.19
N ILE A 282 -0.15 -11.11 -2.98
CA ILE A 282 0.04 -9.72 -3.40
C ILE A 282 -1.15 -9.22 -4.23
N LYS A 283 -1.62 -9.98 -5.22
CA LYS A 283 -2.79 -9.60 -6.02
C LYS A 283 -4.03 -9.42 -5.16
N ASP A 284 -4.27 -10.34 -4.23
CA ASP A 284 -5.40 -10.26 -3.32
C ASP A 284 -5.28 -9.07 -2.37
N SER A 285 -4.08 -8.78 -1.88
CA SER A 285 -3.85 -7.61 -1.04
C SER A 285 -4.16 -6.29 -1.75
N PHE A 286 -3.90 -6.18 -3.05
CA PHE A 286 -4.33 -5.02 -3.85
C PHE A 286 -5.86 -4.96 -4.01
N LYS A 287 -6.56 -6.11 -4.10
CA LYS A 287 -8.03 -6.12 -4.07
C LYS A 287 -8.56 -5.60 -2.72
N ILE A 288 -7.89 -5.96 -1.61
CA ILE A 288 -8.21 -5.44 -0.27
C ILE A 288 -8.02 -3.93 -0.23
N VAL A 289 -6.88 -3.41 -0.70
CA VAL A 289 -6.61 -1.97 -0.75
C VAL A 289 -7.71 -1.24 -1.53
N ASN A 290 -8.05 -1.73 -2.72
CA ASN A 290 -9.08 -1.12 -3.56
C ASN A 290 -10.45 -1.17 -2.89
N TYR A 291 -10.82 -2.31 -2.28
CA TYR A 291 -12.08 -2.43 -1.55
C TYR A 291 -12.22 -1.41 -0.42
N VAL A 292 -11.18 -1.28 0.40
CA VAL A 292 -11.16 -0.31 1.51
C VAL A 292 -11.22 1.12 0.99
N GLU A 293 -10.51 1.42 -0.09
CA GLU A 293 -10.53 2.75 -0.72
C GLU A 293 -11.92 3.11 -1.23
N GLU A 294 -12.54 2.22 -2.00
CA GLU A 294 -13.84 2.46 -2.61
C GLU A 294 -14.98 2.49 -1.58
N ASN A 295 -14.94 1.61 -0.57
CA ASN A 295 -16.08 1.43 0.34
C ASN A 295 -15.97 2.21 1.64
N TYR A 296 -14.75 2.52 2.11
CA TYR A 296 -14.57 3.18 3.41
C TYR A 296 -13.96 4.57 3.29
N ILE A 297 -13.14 4.85 2.28
CA ILE A 297 -12.49 6.16 2.12
C ILE A 297 -13.30 7.08 1.20
N ASN A 298 -13.59 6.64 -0.02
CA ASN A 298 -14.29 7.50 -1.01
C ASN A 298 -15.69 7.87 -0.56
N LYS A 299 -16.43 6.95 0.05
CA LYS A 299 -17.77 7.25 0.60
C LYS A 299 -17.78 8.33 1.68
N ILE A 300 -16.68 8.44 2.47
CA ILE A 300 -16.57 9.55 3.43
C ILE A 300 -16.36 10.87 2.71
N LEU A 301 -15.54 10.87 1.66
CA LEU A 301 -15.27 12.07 0.86
C LEU A 301 -16.54 12.53 0.14
N GLU A 302 -17.29 11.62 -0.46
CA GLU A 302 -18.58 11.91 -1.10
C GLU A 302 -19.57 12.51 -0.11
N LYS A 303 -19.76 11.90 1.06
CA LYS A 303 -20.64 12.46 2.11
C LYS A 303 -20.23 13.84 2.60
N LYS A 304 -18.93 14.12 2.66
CA LYS A 304 -18.46 15.46 3.05
C LYS A 304 -18.78 16.50 2.00
N LEU A 305 -18.54 16.17 0.72
CA LEU A 305 -18.89 17.06 -0.39
C LEU A 305 -20.39 17.35 -0.42
N GLU A 306 -21.26 16.34 -0.24
CA GLU A 306 -22.71 16.52 -0.14
C GLU A 306 -23.13 17.42 1.04
N ILE A 307 -22.43 17.33 2.18
CA ILE A 307 -22.72 18.19 3.35
C ILE A 307 -22.26 19.62 3.08
N GLU A 308 -21.09 19.82 2.49
CA GLU A 308 -20.55 21.13 2.13
C GLU A 308 -21.46 21.83 1.09
N GLU A 309 -21.89 21.13 0.04
CA GLU A 309 -22.82 21.63 -0.97
C GLU A 309 -24.19 22.03 -0.35
N ASN A 310 -24.72 21.21 0.58
CA ASN A 310 -25.97 21.50 1.26
C ASN A 310 -25.86 22.69 2.24
N GLN A 311 -24.68 22.90 2.85
CA GLN A 311 -24.44 24.06 3.71
C GLN A 311 -24.31 25.37 2.91
N ASP A 312 -23.71 25.35 1.74
CA ASP A 312 -23.63 26.48 0.84
C ASP A 312 -25.02 26.89 0.28
N ILE A 313 -25.88 25.91 0.00
CA ILE A 313 -27.26 26.15 -0.44
C ILE A 313 -28.10 26.78 0.69
N THR A 314 -27.91 26.32 1.94
CA THR A 314 -28.62 26.88 3.09
C THR A 314 -28.16 28.30 3.42
N SER A 315 -26.84 28.56 3.37
CA SER A 315 -26.31 29.92 3.60
C SER A 315 -26.70 30.91 2.52
N THR A 316 -26.84 30.46 1.26
CA THR A 316 -27.31 31.31 0.15
C THR A 316 -28.81 31.62 0.27
N ASN A 317 -29.61 30.71 0.80
CA ASN A 317 -31.04 30.92 1.03
C ASN A 317 -31.32 31.81 2.24
N GLU A 318 -30.50 31.81 3.30
CA GLU A 318 -30.65 32.75 4.43
C GLU A 318 -30.32 34.20 4.04
N ILE A 319 -29.32 34.40 3.17
CA ILE A 319 -28.97 35.75 2.66
C ILE A 319 -30.08 36.32 1.76
N THR A 320 -30.85 35.48 1.08
CA THR A 320 -31.97 35.91 0.23
C THR A 320 -33.24 36.24 1.04
N PHE A 321 -33.38 35.78 2.28
CA PHE A 321 -34.51 36.09 3.14
C PHE A 321 -34.35 37.37 3.96
N GLU A 322 -33.14 37.91 4.11
CA GLU A 322 -32.88 39.18 4.80
C GLU A 322 -32.92 40.42 3.87
N LEU A 323 -33.15 40.24 2.57
CA LEU A 323 -33.18 41.33 1.57
C LEU A 323 -34.57 41.60 0.98
N ASN A 324 -35.69 41.12 1.59
CA ASN A 324 -37.05 41.44 1.18
C ASN A 324 -37.87 42.10 2.31
#